data_9054833be56a08bcd0fedf9c102896e6
#
_entry.id   9054833be56a08bcd0fedf9c102896e6
#
_cell.length_a   1.000
_cell.length_b   1.000
_cell.length_c   1.000
_cell.angle_alpha   90.00
_cell.angle_beta   90.00
_cell.angle_gamma   90.00
#
_symmetry.space_group_name_H-M   'P 1'
#
loop_
_entity.id
_entity.type
_entity.pdbx_description
1 polymer ?
#
loop_
_entity_poly.entity_id
_entity_poly.type
_entity_poly.pdbx_seq_one_letter_code
_entity_poly.pdbx_strand_id
1 'polypeptide(L)'
;MRYLLALVCLTAASAGAAYAQFLSGGQTPAARPFTIVKLDPGLDAVIDAGAQAELLGDRFGLTEGAVWIQEGASGYLLFADMLDNVIYRWDRGKGISVHIENAGYTGTDFQNVGQQTRRGRSAAILIGPNGLALDPQGRLVVCAMPDRSVVRYEKDGARTVVADRFEGKRFSGPNDVVVKSNGSVYFTDSVSGLRGAGTSPQRELPFNGFYLVKDGTVTLLDPTLRDPQVAGTTFPNGITLSPDERHLYVTFGRKIMRYEINADDTVGNPIEFADVAGNDGLKTDAAGNVYSTSGAGPGEVRITAPDGRRLGVLQLPQRGGEPRQQVCTTNLAFGDADLKTLYVTACMDV
;
A
#
# COMPACT_ATOMS: atom_id res chain seq x y z
N MET A 1 27.65 23.04 11.77
CA MET A 1 26.33 22.48 11.48
C MET A 1 26.13 22.06 10.01
N ARG A 2 26.76 22.68 9.03
CA ARG A 2 26.62 22.28 7.60
C ARG A 2 27.30 20.93 7.24
N TYR A 3 28.32 20.51 7.98
CA TYR A 3 29.03 19.25 7.70
C TYR A 3 28.32 18.00 8.22
N LEU A 4 27.43 18.12 9.21
CA LEU A 4 26.67 16.99 9.75
C LEU A 4 25.54 16.58 8.78
N LEU A 5 24.92 17.54 8.10
CA LEU A 5 23.90 17.29 7.07
C LEU A 5 24.48 16.62 5.83
N ALA A 6 25.70 16.99 5.41
CA ALA A 6 26.38 16.36 4.28
C ALA A 6 26.79 14.90 4.56
N LEU A 7 27.16 14.59 5.83
CA LEU A 7 27.52 13.22 6.23
C LEU A 7 26.30 12.31 6.35
N VAL A 8 25.16 12.83 6.80
CA VAL A 8 23.88 12.11 6.85
C VAL A 8 23.33 11.87 5.44
N CYS A 9 23.51 12.81 4.51
CA CYS A 9 23.15 12.62 3.11
C CYS A 9 24.01 11.54 2.42
N LEU A 10 25.31 11.44 2.73
CA LEU A 10 26.19 10.42 2.16
C LEU A 10 25.92 9.01 2.68
N THR A 11 25.49 8.86 3.95
CA THR A 11 25.10 7.56 4.51
C THR A 11 23.70 7.12 4.07
N ALA A 12 22.77 8.05 3.93
CA ALA A 12 21.45 7.78 3.34
C ALA A 12 21.60 7.32 1.88
N ALA A 13 22.58 7.87 1.21
CA ALA A 13 22.88 7.60 -0.19
C ALA A 13 23.30 6.15 -0.49
N SER A 14 24.10 5.53 0.36
CA SER A 14 24.50 4.12 0.23
C SER A 14 23.42 3.16 0.73
N ALA A 15 22.52 3.65 1.56
CA ALA A 15 21.42 2.90 2.12
C ALA A 15 20.29 2.63 1.12
N GLY A 16 19.97 3.60 0.29
CA GLY A 16 18.95 3.45 -0.73
C GLY A 16 19.24 2.38 -1.76
N ALA A 17 20.54 2.24 -2.13
CA ALA A 17 20.99 1.23 -3.06
C ALA A 17 20.64 -0.20 -2.66
N ALA A 18 20.86 -0.53 -1.39
CA ALA A 18 20.62 -1.87 -0.91
C ALA A 18 19.13 -2.17 -0.73
N TYR A 19 18.32 -1.15 -0.44
CA TYR A 19 16.88 -1.29 -0.32
C TYR A 19 16.21 -1.52 -1.66
N ALA A 20 16.56 -0.73 -2.67
CA ALA A 20 16.04 -0.92 -4.02
C ALA A 20 16.46 -2.27 -4.62
N GLN A 21 17.72 -2.70 -4.39
CA GLN A 21 18.17 -4.03 -4.76
C GLN A 21 17.42 -5.13 -4.02
N PHE A 22 17.10 -4.92 -2.75
CA PHE A 22 16.30 -5.87 -1.98
C PHE A 22 14.88 -5.98 -2.52
N LEU A 23 14.22 -4.85 -2.75
CA LEU A 23 12.86 -4.80 -3.28
C LEU A 23 12.77 -5.24 -4.75
N SER A 24 13.77 -4.95 -5.55
CA SER A 24 13.82 -5.33 -6.97
C SER A 24 14.41 -6.71 -7.23
N GLY A 25 14.61 -7.52 -6.21
CA GLY A 25 15.25 -8.83 -6.35
C GLY A 25 16.72 -8.74 -6.81
N GLY A 26 17.40 -7.65 -6.50
CA GLY A 26 18.79 -7.41 -6.86
C GLY A 26 19.01 -6.84 -8.27
N GLN A 27 17.95 -6.57 -9.02
CA GLN A 27 18.07 -5.97 -10.35
C GLN A 27 18.00 -4.44 -10.26
N THR A 28 18.99 -3.78 -10.85
CA THR A 28 18.97 -2.32 -11.05
C THR A 28 18.14 -2.00 -12.28
N PRO A 29 17.03 -1.26 -12.18
CA PRO A 29 16.27 -0.85 -13.34
C PRO A 29 17.11 -0.01 -14.29
N ALA A 30 16.95 -0.23 -15.59
CA ALA A 30 17.55 0.63 -16.61
C ALA A 30 16.96 2.04 -16.56
N ALA A 31 17.74 3.06 -16.91
CA ALA A 31 17.22 4.41 -17.11
C ALA A 31 16.10 4.40 -18.16
N ARG A 32 14.94 4.99 -17.82
CA ARG A 32 13.81 5.09 -18.75
C ARG A 32 12.93 6.31 -18.42
N PRO A 33 12.31 6.94 -19.44
CA PRO A 33 11.29 7.96 -19.24
C PRO A 33 9.96 7.32 -18.78
N PHE A 34 8.98 8.16 -18.45
CA PHE A 34 7.59 7.71 -18.36
C PHE A 34 7.15 7.12 -19.70
N THR A 35 6.52 5.95 -19.65
CA THR A 35 6.08 5.25 -20.86
C THR A 35 4.74 4.56 -20.60
N ILE A 36 3.83 4.68 -21.54
CA ILE A 36 2.58 3.94 -21.59
C ILE A 36 2.76 2.76 -22.54
N VAL A 37 2.80 1.55 -21.99
CA VAL A 37 2.89 0.32 -22.78
C VAL A 37 1.49 -0.21 -23.04
N LYS A 38 1.00 -0.06 -24.24
CA LYS A 38 -0.30 -0.57 -24.66
C LYS A 38 -0.20 -2.04 -25.03
N LEU A 39 -0.98 -2.87 -24.34
CA LEU A 39 -1.06 -4.32 -24.57
C LEU A 39 -2.37 -4.71 -25.26
N ASP A 40 -3.43 -3.91 -25.08
CA ASP A 40 -4.76 -4.14 -25.65
C ASP A 40 -5.36 -2.81 -26.12
N PRO A 41 -6.12 -2.78 -27.24
CA PRO A 41 -6.80 -1.57 -27.70
C PRO A 41 -7.74 -0.91 -26.67
N GLY A 42 -8.28 -1.68 -25.73
CA GLY A 42 -9.13 -1.17 -24.66
C GLY A 42 -8.45 -0.16 -23.73
N LEU A 43 -7.10 -0.08 -23.74
CA LEU A 43 -6.37 0.92 -22.96
C LEU A 43 -6.71 2.36 -23.39
N ASP A 44 -7.03 2.60 -24.67
CA ASP A 44 -7.34 3.94 -25.19
C ASP A 44 -8.59 4.56 -24.55
N ALA A 45 -9.49 3.73 -24.01
CA ALA A 45 -10.65 4.20 -23.26
C ALA A 45 -10.34 4.54 -21.79
N VAL A 46 -9.14 4.18 -21.31
CA VAL A 46 -8.75 4.25 -19.90
C VAL A 46 -7.70 5.33 -19.67
N ILE A 47 -6.71 5.43 -20.56
CA ILE A 47 -5.57 6.36 -20.43
C ILE A 47 -5.44 7.16 -21.72
N ASP A 48 -5.34 8.49 -21.59
CA ASP A 48 -4.98 9.37 -22.70
C ASP A 48 -3.54 9.05 -23.16
N ALA A 49 -3.34 8.83 -24.45
CA ALA A 49 -2.02 8.56 -25.03
C ALA A 49 -1.01 9.72 -24.79
N GLY A 50 -1.49 10.92 -24.53
CA GLY A 50 -0.69 12.10 -24.17
C GLY A 50 -0.48 12.29 -22.68
N ALA A 51 -0.96 11.39 -21.84
CA ALA A 51 -0.79 11.50 -20.39
C ALA A 51 0.70 11.56 -20.00
N GLN A 52 1.00 12.37 -18.99
CA GLN A 52 2.34 12.57 -18.48
C GLN A 52 2.40 12.24 -17.00
N ALA A 53 3.58 11.84 -16.53
CA ALA A 53 3.86 11.70 -15.11
C ALA A 53 4.50 12.97 -14.55
N GLU A 54 4.01 13.43 -13.41
CA GLU A 54 4.56 14.55 -12.64
C GLU A 54 5.08 14.02 -11.31
N LEU A 55 6.27 14.44 -10.90
CA LEU A 55 6.81 14.16 -9.58
C LEU A 55 6.31 15.23 -8.60
N LEU A 56 5.46 14.83 -7.66
CA LEU A 56 4.87 15.76 -6.68
C LEU A 56 5.76 15.97 -5.46
N GLY A 57 6.61 15.01 -5.13
CA GLY A 57 7.54 15.10 -4.03
C GLY A 57 8.53 13.94 -4.00
N ASP A 58 9.65 14.18 -3.35
CA ASP A 58 10.73 13.23 -3.11
C ASP A 58 11.23 13.33 -1.66
N ARG A 59 12.23 12.53 -1.30
CA ARG A 59 12.87 12.52 0.04
C ARG A 59 11.98 11.96 1.15
N PHE A 60 11.15 11.02 0.80
CA PHE A 60 10.39 10.20 1.75
C PHE A 60 11.10 8.88 1.99
N GLY A 61 10.75 8.21 3.08
CA GLY A 61 11.33 6.92 3.40
C GLY A 61 10.78 5.81 2.50
N LEU A 62 9.53 5.45 2.72
CA LEU A 62 8.78 4.51 1.92
C LEU A 62 7.32 4.96 1.98
N THR A 63 6.83 5.55 0.88
CA THR A 63 5.47 6.05 0.85
C THR A 63 4.48 4.96 0.48
N GLU A 64 3.32 5.00 1.11
CA GLU A 64 2.24 4.02 1.02
C GLU A 64 0.87 4.68 1.16
N GLY A 65 -0.20 3.88 1.10
CA GLY A 65 -1.52 4.21 1.54
C GLY A 65 -2.11 5.49 0.97
N ALA A 66 -2.05 5.69 -0.34
CA ALA A 66 -2.61 6.88 -0.97
C ALA A 66 -4.14 6.92 -0.86
N VAL A 67 -4.71 8.05 -0.44
CA VAL A 67 -6.15 8.31 -0.44
C VAL A 67 -6.45 9.78 -0.76
N TRP A 68 -7.41 10.01 -1.66
CA TRP A 68 -7.86 11.35 -2.01
C TRP A 68 -9.00 11.79 -1.09
N ILE A 69 -8.90 13.00 -0.56
CA ILE A 69 -9.94 13.65 0.23
C ILE A 69 -10.60 14.70 -0.63
N GLN A 70 -11.86 14.49 -0.97
CA GLN A 70 -12.64 15.46 -1.75
C GLN A 70 -13.21 16.54 -0.84
N GLU A 71 -12.94 17.81 -1.17
CA GLU A 71 -13.48 18.99 -0.46
C GLU A 71 -14.20 19.91 -1.47
N GLY A 72 -15.48 19.71 -1.66
CA GLY A 72 -16.26 20.44 -2.65
C GLY A 72 -15.71 20.26 -4.07
N ALA A 73 -15.33 21.34 -4.73
CA ALA A 73 -14.75 21.33 -6.08
C ALA A 73 -13.23 21.10 -6.09
N SER A 74 -12.59 20.93 -4.94
CA SER A 74 -11.17 20.70 -4.78
C SER A 74 -10.93 19.50 -3.86
N GLY A 75 -9.69 19.26 -3.47
CA GLY A 75 -9.35 18.21 -2.55
C GLY A 75 -7.85 18.17 -2.31
N TYR A 76 -7.42 17.15 -1.61
CA TYR A 76 -6.01 16.90 -1.32
C TYR A 76 -5.72 15.41 -1.22
N LEU A 77 -4.47 15.06 -1.44
CA LEU A 77 -3.99 13.70 -1.27
C LEU A 77 -3.45 13.52 0.15
N LEU A 78 -3.84 12.43 0.81
CA LEU A 78 -3.11 11.89 1.97
C LEU A 78 -2.31 10.68 1.54
N PHE A 79 -1.12 10.53 2.11
CA PHE A 79 -0.29 9.35 1.92
C PHE A 79 0.56 9.08 3.16
N ALA A 80 0.86 7.82 3.40
CA ALA A 80 1.66 7.37 4.53
C ALA A 80 3.15 7.39 4.20
N ASP A 81 4.02 7.64 5.18
CA ASP A 81 5.43 7.30 5.14
C ASP A 81 5.77 6.31 6.26
N MET A 82 6.10 5.09 5.84
CA MET A 82 6.37 3.98 6.75
C MET A 82 7.66 4.14 7.56
N LEU A 83 8.60 4.97 7.13
CA LEU A 83 9.85 5.22 7.87
C LEU A 83 9.73 6.41 8.82
N ASP A 84 9.04 7.46 8.40
CA ASP A 84 8.90 8.68 9.20
C ASP A 84 7.77 8.61 10.23
N ASN A 85 6.93 7.58 10.19
CA ASN A 85 5.76 7.43 11.06
C ASN A 85 4.73 8.56 10.93
N VAL A 86 4.53 9.03 9.71
CA VAL A 86 3.74 10.24 9.40
C VAL A 86 2.73 9.93 8.29
N ILE A 87 1.55 10.54 8.38
CA ILE A 87 0.67 10.74 7.23
C ILE A 87 0.90 12.16 6.73
N TYR A 88 1.30 12.28 5.47
CA TYR A 88 1.49 13.55 4.78
C TYR A 88 0.23 13.96 4.03
N ARG A 89 0.10 15.26 3.81
CA ARG A 89 -0.91 15.89 2.97
C ARG A 89 -0.23 16.64 1.83
N TRP A 90 -0.67 16.40 0.62
CA TRP A 90 -0.32 17.21 -0.55
C TRP A 90 -1.53 18.00 -1.03
N ASP A 91 -1.36 19.30 -1.16
CA ASP A 91 -2.34 20.21 -1.75
C ASP A 91 -1.78 20.80 -3.05
N ARG A 92 -2.58 20.83 -4.11
CA ARG A 92 -2.19 21.49 -5.35
C ARG A 92 -1.90 22.99 -5.08
N GLY A 93 -0.70 23.41 -5.44
CA GLY A 93 -0.23 24.79 -5.26
C GLY A 93 0.29 25.16 -3.86
N LYS A 94 0.12 24.30 -2.85
CA LYS A 94 0.71 24.48 -1.52
C LYS A 94 1.86 23.51 -1.25
N GLY A 95 1.90 22.39 -1.97
CA GLY A 95 2.89 21.34 -1.78
C GLY A 95 2.56 20.39 -0.62
N ILE A 96 3.60 19.82 -0.01
CA ILE A 96 3.47 18.77 1.00
C ILE A 96 3.67 19.32 2.40
N SER A 97 2.82 18.85 3.32
CA SER A 97 2.88 19.15 4.76
C SER A 97 2.58 17.93 5.59
N VAL A 98 2.99 17.93 6.85
CA VAL A 98 2.62 16.89 7.82
C VAL A 98 1.12 17.04 8.14
N HIS A 99 0.39 15.92 8.11
CA HIS A 99 -1.02 15.87 8.46
C HIS A 99 -1.24 15.21 9.82
N ILE A 100 -0.65 14.03 10.05
CA ILE A 100 -0.71 13.31 11.33
C ILE A 100 0.67 12.74 11.64
N GLU A 101 1.20 13.09 12.80
CA GLU A 101 2.43 12.49 13.35
C GLU A 101 2.12 11.24 14.18
N ASN A 102 3.07 10.32 14.28
CA ASN A 102 2.95 9.07 15.03
C ASN A 102 1.73 8.24 14.63
N ALA A 103 1.41 8.24 13.34
CA ALA A 103 0.19 7.63 12.84
C ALA A 103 0.25 6.08 12.78
N GLY A 104 1.45 5.50 12.73
CA GLY A 104 1.68 4.06 12.74
C GLY A 104 1.97 3.54 14.14
N TYR A 105 3.13 3.89 14.68
CA TYR A 105 3.57 3.44 16.01
C TYR A 105 3.43 4.55 17.05
N THR A 106 2.70 4.24 18.11
CA THR A 106 2.44 5.17 19.22
C THR A 106 3.27 4.88 20.48
N GLY A 107 4.01 3.77 20.48
CA GLY A 107 4.86 3.38 21.60
C GLY A 107 6.28 3.95 21.53
N THR A 108 7.12 3.51 22.47
CA THR A 108 8.52 3.96 22.60
C THR A 108 9.54 2.82 22.42
N ASP A 109 9.10 1.57 22.35
CA ASP A 109 9.97 0.41 22.16
C ASP A 109 10.23 0.14 20.69
N PHE A 110 11.11 0.91 20.06
CA PHE A 110 11.51 0.73 18.67
C PHE A 110 12.36 -0.52 18.41
N GLN A 111 12.79 -1.23 19.46
CA GLN A 111 13.62 -2.44 19.28
C GLN A 111 12.79 -3.65 18.86
N ASN A 112 11.52 -3.68 19.20
CA ASN A 112 10.66 -4.84 19.00
C ASN A 112 9.53 -4.63 18.01
N VAL A 113 9.51 -3.51 17.29
CA VAL A 113 8.45 -3.17 16.32
C VAL A 113 8.98 -3.08 14.91
N GLY A 114 8.07 -3.24 13.95
CA GLY A 114 8.28 -3.02 12.55
C GLY A 114 9.33 -3.93 11.92
N GLN A 115 9.11 -4.27 10.67
CA GLN A 115 10.11 -5.00 9.91
C GLN A 115 11.36 -4.15 9.75
N GLN A 116 12.51 -4.74 10.05
CA GLN A 116 13.77 -4.11 9.75
C GLN A 116 14.17 -4.38 8.30
N THR A 117 14.41 -3.30 7.58
CA THR A 117 15.06 -3.37 6.28
C THR A 117 16.48 -2.82 6.40
N ARG A 118 17.40 -3.38 5.64
CA ARG A 118 18.77 -2.87 5.57
C ARG A 118 18.91 -1.99 4.34
N ARG A 119 19.41 -0.80 4.57
CA ARG A 119 19.86 0.10 3.53
C ARG A 119 21.40 0.18 3.61
N GLY A 120 22.10 -0.65 2.86
CA GLY A 120 23.56 -0.78 2.98
C GLY A 120 23.97 -1.24 4.38
N ARG A 121 24.70 -0.39 5.13
CA ARG A 121 25.11 -0.67 6.51
C ARG A 121 24.09 -0.22 7.57
N SER A 122 23.13 0.59 7.19
CA SER A 122 22.11 1.14 8.10
C SER A 122 20.88 0.25 8.12
N ALA A 123 20.31 0.05 9.31
CA ALA A 123 19.00 -0.56 9.46
C ALA A 123 17.94 0.56 9.47
N ALA A 124 16.91 0.42 8.67
CA ALA A 124 15.69 1.21 8.75
C ALA A 124 14.58 0.35 9.34
N ILE A 125 13.75 0.95 10.19
CA ILE A 125 12.63 0.27 10.83
C ILE A 125 11.35 0.83 10.24
N LEU A 126 10.44 -0.02 9.81
CA LEU A 126 9.12 0.37 9.34
C LEU A 126 8.23 0.62 10.55
N ILE A 127 8.15 1.86 10.98
CA ILE A 127 7.39 2.30 12.17
C ILE A 127 6.14 3.10 11.82
N GLY A 128 5.95 3.44 10.55
CA GLY A 128 4.84 4.27 10.08
C GLY A 128 3.58 3.50 9.75
N PRO A 129 2.49 4.24 9.46
CA PRO A 129 1.26 3.68 8.94
C PRO A 129 1.48 3.11 7.54
N ASN A 130 0.58 2.20 7.14
CA ASN A 130 0.59 1.62 5.79
C ASN A 130 -0.68 2.03 5.03
N GLY A 131 -1.60 1.14 4.71
CA GLY A 131 -2.80 1.43 3.94
C GLY A 131 -3.72 2.47 4.59
N LEU A 132 -4.31 3.31 3.77
CA LEU A 132 -5.28 4.35 4.14
C LEU A 132 -6.57 4.18 3.35
N ALA A 133 -7.71 4.39 4.00
CA ALA A 133 -9.03 4.44 3.37
C ALA A 133 -9.92 5.48 4.04
N LEU A 134 -11.03 5.84 3.38
CA LEU A 134 -12.10 6.62 4.01
C LEU A 134 -13.29 5.71 4.30
N ASP A 135 -13.89 5.93 5.46
CA ASP A 135 -15.20 5.36 5.72
C ASP A 135 -16.34 6.21 5.10
N PRO A 136 -17.60 5.72 5.06
CA PRO A 136 -18.72 6.44 4.48
C PRO A 136 -19.03 7.79 5.15
N GLN A 137 -18.50 8.05 6.36
CA GLN A 137 -18.61 9.33 7.06
C GLN A 137 -17.44 10.27 6.76
N GLY A 138 -16.52 9.86 5.88
CA GLY A 138 -15.32 10.61 5.52
C GLY A 138 -14.25 10.62 6.60
N ARG A 139 -14.24 9.64 7.51
CA ARG A 139 -13.21 9.47 8.53
C ARG A 139 -12.09 8.61 8.00
N LEU A 140 -10.86 8.94 8.38
CA LEU A 140 -9.68 8.23 7.93
C LEU A 140 -9.50 6.91 8.69
N VAL A 141 -9.49 5.80 7.98
CA VAL A 141 -9.16 4.46 8.49
C VAL A 141 -7.73 4.13 8.07
N VAL A 142 -6.93 3.67 9.02
CA VAL A 142 -5.47 3.53 8.87
C VAL A 142 -5.02 2.16 9.34
N CYS A 143 -4.21 1.49 8.55
CA CYS A 143 -3.41 0.36 8.99
C CYS A 143 -2.21 0.87 9.80
N ALA A 144 -2.36 0.95 11.13
CA ALA A 144 -1.28 1.26 12.05
C ALA A 144 -0.42 0.01 12.23
N MET A 145 0.34 -0.31 11.20
CA MET A 145 1.02 -1.59 11.03
C MET A 145 1.89 -1.98 12.23
N PRO A 146 2.78 -1.11 12.77
CA PRO A 146 3.62 -1.47 13.92
C PRO A 146 2.86 -1.51 15.24
N ASP A 147 1.73 -0.78 15.37
CA ASP A 147 0.79 -0.90 16.49
C ASP A 147 -0.06 -2.18 16.39
N ARG A 148 0.08 -2.91 15.27
CA ARG A 148 -0.62 -4.17 15.01
C ARG A 148 -2.13 -4.02 15.07
N SER A 149 -2.64 -2.89 14.55
CA SER A 149 -4.06 -2.53 14.61
C SER A 149 -4.51 -1.79 13.37
N VAL A 150 -5.80 -1.90 13.06
CA VAL A 150 -6.52 -0.98 12.20
C VAL A 150 -7.18 0.06 13.10
N VAL A 151 -6.97 1.34 12.81
CA VAL A 151 -7.50 2.45 13.59
C VAL A 151 -8.29 3.40 12.72
N ARG A 152 -9.11 4.23 13.36
CA ARG A 152 -9.87 5.29 12.70
C ARG A 152 -9.63 6.61 13.41
N TYR A 153 -9.38 7.64 12.65
CA TYR A 153 -9.34 9.01 13.15
C TYR A 153 -10.73 9.64 13.06
N GLU A 154 -11.26 9.99 14.21
CA GLU A 154 -12.56 10.65 14.34
C GLU A 154 -12.44 12.13 13.93
N LYS A 155 -13.58 12.81 13.70
CA LYS A 155 -13.60 14.21 13.26
C LYS A 155 -13.00 15.19 14.27
N ASP A 156 -12.98 14.81 15.55
CA ASP A 156 -12.36 15.58 16.65
C ASP A 156 -10.87 15.26 16.83
N GLY A 157 -10.30 14.41 15.97
CA GLY A 157 -8.91 13.96 16.01
C GLY A 157 -8.64 12.77 16.93
N ALA A 158 -9.64 12.24 17.62
CA ALA A 158 -9.47 11.05 18.44
C ALA A 158 -9.11 9.83 17.58
N ARG A 159 -8.19 9.00 18.08
CA ARG A 159 -7.76 7.75 17.43
C ARG A 159 -8.48 6.56 18.09
N THR A 160 -9.37 5.93 17.36
CA THR A 160 -10.17 4.78 17.82
C THR A 160 -9.65 3.49 17.19
N VAL A 161 -9.45 2.44 18.00
CA VAL A 161 -9.10 1.11 17.49
C VAL A 161 -10.34 0.49 16.85
N VAL A 162 -10.23 0.10 15.58
CA VAL A 162 -11.26 -0.63 14.82
C VAL A 162 -11.07 -2.13 15.02
N ALA A 163 -9.82 -2.61 14.93
CA ALA A 163 -9.46 -4.01 15.19
C ALA A 163 -7.98 -4.11 15.56
N ASP A 164 -7.66 -4.94 16.58
CA ASP A 164 -6.28 -5.24 16.98
C ASP A 164 -6.06 -6.75 17.19
N ARG A 165 -7.12 -7.56 17.15
CA ARG A 165 -7.10 -8.99 17.48
C ARG A 165 -8.07 -9.79 16.62
N PHE A 166 -7.69 -11.04 16.42
CA PHE A 166 -8.54 -12.09 15.90
C PHE A 166 -8.46 -13.32 16.83
N GLU A 167 -9.60 -13.82 17.30
CA GLU A 167 -9.67 -14.95 18.27
C GLU A 167 -8.77 -14.74 19.51
N GLY A 168 -8.73 -13.51 20.03
CA GLY A 168 -7.92 -13.14 21.19
C GLY A 168 -6.44 -12.91 20.93
N LYS A 169 -5.93 -13.24 19.73
CA LYS A 169 -4.54 -13.08 19.30
C LYS A 169 -4.34 -11.79 18.52
N ARG A 170 -3.27 -11.07 18.80
CA ARG A 170 -2.95 -9.83 18.08
C ARG A 170 -2.58 -10.11 16.62
N PHE A 171 -2.96 -9.18 15.74
CA PHE A 171 -2.46 -9.13 14.37
C PHE A 171 -0.94 -9.01 14.33
N SER A 172 -0.35 -9.34 13.20
CA SER A 172 1.10 -9.22 12.99
C SER A 172 1.49 -7.84 12.49
N GLY A 173 0.70 -7.28 11.58
CA GLY A 173 0.86 -5.94 11.04
C GLY A 173 -0.13 -5.70 9.91
N PRO A 174 -1.29 -5.09 10.19
CA PRO A 174 -2.24 -4.70 9.16
C PRO A 174 -1.54 -3.89 8.05
N ASN A 175 -1.78 -4.30 6.80
CA ASN A 175 -1.03 -3.77 5.66
C ASN A 175 -1.88 -2.81 4.84
N ASP A 176 -2.93 -3.26 4.16
CA ASP A 176 -3.79 -2.41 3.35
C ASP A 176 -5.26 -2.56 3.77
N VAL A 177 -6.09 -1.56 3.44
CA VAL A 177 -7.47 -1.46 3.93
C VAL A 177 -8.38 -0.84 2.88
N VAL A 178 -9.62 -1.35 2.82
CA VAL A 178 -10.72 -0.74 2.07
C VAL A 178 -11.99 -0.80 2.90
N VAL A 179 -12.84 0.23 2.77
CA VAL A 179 -14.12 0.31 3.48
C VAL A 179 -15.25 0.30 2.47
N LYS A 180 -16.22 -0.58 2.70
CA LYS A 180 -17.44 -0.69 1.90
C LYS A 180 -18.41 0.44 2.23
N SER A 181 -19.31 0.76 1.31
CA SER A 181 -20.33 1.82 1.48
C SER A 181 -21.26 1.64 2.69
N ASN A 182 -21.41 0.40 3.16
CA ASN A 182 -22.17 0.09 4.38
C ASN A 182 -21.35 0.17 5.69
N GLY A 183 -20.04 0.53 5.60
CA GLY A 183 -19.16 0.65 6.75
C GLY A 183 -18.37 -0.61 7.11
N SER A 184 -18.55 -1.73 6.41
CA SER A 184 -17.73 -2.93 6.57
C SER A 184 -16.29 -2.64 6.17
N VAL A 185 -15.32 -2.99 7.02
CA VAL A 185 -13.89 -2.74 6.81
C VAL A 185 -13.22 -4.04 6.43
N TYR A 186 -12.53 -4.05 5.29
CA TYR A 186 -11.70 -5.16 4.84
C TYR A 186 -10.23 -4.76 4.93
N PHE A 187 -9.39 -5.61 5.48
CA PHE A 187 -7.96 -5.33 5.57
C PHE A 187 -7.12 -6.59 5.47
N THR A 188 -5.87 -6.43 5.07
CA THR A 188 -4.87 -7.49 5.04
C THR A 188 -3.96 -7.39 6.27
N ASP A 189 -3.50 -8.55 6.77
CA ASP A 189 -2.53 -8.64 7.88
C ASP A 189 -1.33 -9.49 7.45
N SER A 190 -0.16 -8.93 7.64
CA SER A 190 1.10 -9.57 7.30
C SER A 190 2.14 -9.37 8.40
N VAL A 191 3.22 -10.15 8.33
CA VAL A 191 4.30 -10.09 9.34
C VAL A 191 5.13 -8.81 9.30
N SER A 192 4.81 -7.84 8.44
CA SER A 192 5.60 -6.60 8.26
C SER A 192 5.59 -5.68 9.49
N GLY A 193 4.60 -5.79 10.37
CA GLY A 193 4.56 -5.04 11.63
C GLY A 193 5.51 -5.57 12.71
N LEU A 194 6.14 -6.72 12.49
CA LEU A 194 6.94 -7.42 13.48
C LEU A 194 8.43 -7.36 13.15
N ARG A 195 9.25 -7.06 14.14
CA ARG A 195 10.70 -7.26 14.04
C ARG A 195 11.01 -8.75 13.84
N GLY A 196 11.82 -9.08 12.84
CA GLY A 196 12.11 -10.46 12.47
C GLY A 196 11.01 -11.13 11.64
N ALA A 197 9.97 -10.37 11.24
CA ALA A 197 8.88 -10.83 10.38
C ALA A 197 8.29 -12.17 10.88
N GLY A 198 8.23 -13.19 10.02
CA GLY A 198 7.64 -14.49 10.35
C GLY A 198 8.32 -15.26 11.49
N THR A 199 9.58 -14.93 11.83
CA THR A 199 10.33 -15.55 12.94
C THR A 199 10.26 -14.75 14.24
N SER A 200 9.48 -13.67 14.27
CA SER A 200 9.33 -12.84 15.46
C SER A 200 8.77 -13.63 16.64
N PRO A 201 9.36 -13.53 17.84
CA PRO A 201 8.78 -14.12 19.05
C PRO A 201 7.48 -13.46 19.47
N GLN A 202 7.17 -12.29 18.93
CA GLN A 202 5.90 -11.58 19.19
C GLN A 202 4.77 -12.01 18.24
N ARG A 203 5.02 -12.89 17.30
CA ARG A 203 4.01 -13.40 16.38
C ARG A 203 3.03 -14.30 17.14
N GLU A 204 1.77 -13.90 17.17
CA GLU A 204 0.70 -14.65 17.83
C GLU A 204 -0.15 -15.47 16.85
N LEU A 205 -0.44 -14.90 15.67
CA LEU A 205 -1.12 -15.60 14.58
C LEU A 205 -0.09 -16.35 13.72
N PRO A 206 -0.21 -17.68 13.55
CA PRO A 206 0.79 -18.46 12.81
C PRO A 206 0.68 -18.34 11.29
N PHE A 207 -0.27 -17.54 10.79
CA PHE A 207 -0.53 -17.30 9.38
C PHE A 207 -0.68 -15.80 9.10
N ASN A 208 -0.57 -15.41 7.84
CA ASN A 208 -0.99 -14.11 7.34
C ASN A 208 -2.42 -14.26 6.81
N GLY A 209 -3.23 -13.20 6.88
CA GLY A 209 -4.62 -13.30 6.49
C GLY A 209 -5.21 -11.99 5.97
N PHE A 210 -6.44 -12.03 5.54
CA PHE A 210 -7.25 -10.85 5.31
C PHE A 210 -8.60 -11.02 5.99
N TYR A 211 -9.16 -9.92 6.46
CA TYR A 211 -10.22 -9.94 7.43
C TYR A 211 -11.33 -8.95 7.09
N LEU A 212 -12.52 -9.24 7.57
CA LEU A 212 -13.66 -8.35 7.64
C LEU A 212 -13.84 -7.89 9.09
N VAL A 213 -14.07 -6.59 9.29
CA VAL A 213 -14.63 -6.04 10.52
C VAL A 213 -16.03 -5.51 10.23
N LYS A 214 -17.02 -6.10 10.88
CA LYS A 214 -18.41 -5.72 10.75
C LYS A 214 -19.07 -5.77 12.13
N ASP A 215 -19.73 -4.68 12.53
CA ASP A 215 -20.42 -4.57 13.82
C ASP A 215 -19.53 -4.99 15.01
N GLY A 216 -18.24 -4.61 14.98
CA GLY A 216 -17.26 -4.94 16.01
C GLY A 216 -16.75 -6.39 15.98
N THR A 217 -17.22 -7.21 15.05
CA THR A 217 -16.77 -8.60 14.88
C THR A 217 -15.71 -8.69 13.81
N VAL A 218 -14.61 -9.38 14.12
CA VAL A 218 -13.51 -9.67 13.16
C VAL A 218 -13.68 -11.09 12.64
N THR A 219 -13.70 -11.25 11.33
CA THR A 219 -13.83 -12.54 10.63
C THR A 219 -12.66 -12.76 9.69
N LEU A 220 -11.98 -13.91 9.76
CA LEU A 220 -11.01 -14.34 8.75
C LEU A 220 -11.77 -14.76 7.48
N LEU A 221 -11.47 -14.13 6.35
CA LEU A 221 -12.24 -14.31 5.14
C LEU A 221 -11.86 -15.54 4.32
N ASP A 222 -10.61 -15.97 4.38
CA ASP A 222 -10.16 -17.21 3.75
C ASP A 222 -9.55 -18.17 4.79
N PRO A 223 -10.33 -19.13 5.30
CA PRO A 223 -9.84 -20.10 6.29
C PRO A 223 -8.72 -21.00 5.79
N THR A 224 -8.54 -21.16 4.47
CA THR A 224 -7.46 -22.00 3.90
C THR A 224 -6.07 -21.44 4.21
N LEU A 225 -5.98 -20.13 4.50
CA LEU A 225 -4.75 -19.48 4.93
C LEU A 225 -4.21 -19.98 6.28
N ARG A 226 -5.04 -20.69 7.07
CA ARG A 226 -4.61 -21.34 8.31
C ARG A 226 -3.82 -22.62 8.07
N ASP A 227 -3.90 -23.22 6.88
CA ASP A 227 -3.16 -24.43 6.56
C ASP A 227 -1.65 -24.14 6.64
N PRO A 228 -0.87 -24.88 7.46
CA PRO A 228 0.58 -24.70 7.56
C PRO A 228 1.34 -24.78 6.24
N GLN A 229 0.80 -25.51 5.26
CA GLN A 229 1.39 -25.61 3.92
C GLN A 229 1.20 -24.34 3.10
N VAL A 230 0.16 -23.55 3.41
CA VAL A 230 -0.19 -22.29 2.75
C VAL A 230 0.32 -21.09 3.53
N ALA A 231 0.24 -21.15 4.85
CA ALA A 231 0.52 -20.02 5.76
C ALA A 231 1.92 -19.40 5.63
N GLY A 232 2.90 -20.18 5.17
CA GLY A 232 4.29 -19.71 4.97
C GLY A 232 4.57 -19.15 3.58
N THR A 233 3.65 -19.34 2.64
CA THR A 233 3.84 -18.97 1.22
C THR A 233 2.98 -17.81 0.77
N THR A 234 1.99 -17.41 1.57
CA THR A 234 1.05 -16.35 1.26
C THR A 234 1.37 -15.09 2.04
N PHE A 235 1.39 -13.98 1.31
CA PHE A 235 1.59 -12.65 1.87
C PHE A 235 0.51 -11.74 1.26
N PRO A 236 -0.68 -11.64 1.89
CA PRO A 236 -1.69 -10.71 1.43
C PRO A 236 -1.19 -9.29 1.63
N ASN A 237 -1.31 -8.46 0.59
CA ASN A 237 -0.84 -7.08 0.56
C ASN A 237 -2.00 -6.16 0.17
N GLY A 238 -2.05 -5.63 -1.04
CA GLY A 238 -3.10 -4.74 -1.49
C GLY A 238 -4.49 -5.36 -1.46
N ILE A 239 -5.51 -4.54 -1.15
CA ILE A 239 -6.91 -4.95 -1.09
C ILE A 239 -7.80 -3.84 -1.66
N THR A 240 -8.78 -4.20 -2.49
CA THR A 240 -9.76 -3.25 -3.03
C THR A 240 -11.08 -3.91 -3.39
N LEU A 241 -12.14 -3.10 -3.48
CA LEU A 241 -13.47 -3.52 -3.93
C LEU A 241 -13.67 -3.25 -5.42
N SER A 242 -14.54 -4.01 -6.08
CA SER A 242 -15.11 -3.58 -7.37
C SER A 242 -16.02 -2.37 -7.17
N PRO A 243 -16.29 -1.55 -8.23
CA PRO A 243 -17.13 -0.36 -8.11
C PRO A 243 -18.56 -0.63 -7.64
N ASP A 244 -19.09 -1.82 -7.96
CA ASP A 244 -20.39 -2.30 -7.52
C ASP A 244 -20.38 -3.01 -6.16
N GLU A 245 -19.20 -3.07 -5.52
CA GLU A 245 -18.96 -3.71 -4.23
C GLU A 245 -19.36 -5.19 -4.16
N ARG A 246 -19.41 -5.87 -5.30
CA ARG A 246 -19.76 -7.30 -5.39
C ARG A 246 -18.55 -8.21 -5.39
N HIS A 247 -17.34 -7.64 -5.58
CA HIS A 247 -16.10 -8.38 -5.60
C HIS A 247 -15.06 -7.71 -4.71
N LEU A 248 -14.26 -8.54 -4.06
CA LEU A 248 -13.05 -8.15 -3.33
C LEU A 248 -11.83 -8.68 -4.06
N TYR A 249 -10.87 -7.81 -4.33
CA TYR A 249 -9.57 -8.17 -4.91
C TYR A 249 -8.49 -8.09 -3.85
N VAL A 250 -7.63 -9.12 -3.79
CA VAL A 250 -6.51 -9.18 -2.83
C VAL A 250 -5.26 -9.65 -3.56
N THR A 251 -4.13 -8.99 -3.31
CA THR A 251 -2.84 -9.45 -3.85
C THR A 251 -2.20 -10.50 -2.95
N PHE A 252 -1.65 -11.54 -3.58
CA PHE A 252 -0.87 -12.60 -2.93
C PHE A 252 0.42 -12.83 -3.73
N GLY A 253 1.45 -12.05 -3.44
CA GLY A 253 2.71 -12.15 -4.18
C GLY A 253 2.54 -11.90 -5.68
N ARG A 254 2.57 -12.96 -6.50
CA ARG A 254 2.39 -12.85 -7.95
C ARG A 254 0.93 -12.84 -8.42
N LYS A 255 -0.01 -13.14 -7.54
CA LYS A 255 -1.41 -13.33 -7.92
C LYS A 255 -2.27 -12.21 -7.38
N ILE A 256 -3.26 -11.81 -8.17
CA ILE A 256 -4.43 -11.07 -7.69
C ILE A 256 -5.57 -12.09 -7.64
N MET A 257 -6.10 -12.32 -6.45
CA MET A 257 -7.29 -13.14 -6.25
C MET A 257 -8.53 -12.25 -6.26
N ARG A 258 -9.62 -12.73 -6.85
CA ARG A 258 -10.94 -12.12 -6.79
C ARG A 258 -11.88 -13.05 -6.04
N TYR A 259 -12.61 -12.48 -5.11
CA TYR A 259 -13.63 -13.15 -4.31
C TYR A 259 -14.99 -12.50 -4.57
N GLU A 260 -16.05 -13.27 -4.59
CA GLU A 260 -17.43 -12.75 -4.55
C GLU A 260 -17.77 -12.33 -3.11
N ILE A 261 -18.45 -11.19 -2.96
CA ILE A 261 -18.91 -10.70 -1.66
C ILE A 261 -20.34 -11.19 -1.45
N ASN A 262 -20.54 -11.90 -0.33
CA ASN A 262 -21.83 -12.41 0.10
C ASN A 262 -22.72 -11.31 0.72
N ALA A 263 -23.98 -11.61 0.95
CA ALA A 263 -24.95 -10.67 1.54
C ALA A 263 -24.59 -10.25 2.98
N ASP A 264 -23.83 -11.06 3.69
CA ASP A 264 -23.32 -10.78 5.05
C ASP A 264 -21.95 -10.09 5.05
N ASP A 265 -21.44 -9.72 3.88
CA ASP A 265 -20.12 -9.15 3.61
C ASP A 265 -18.94 -10.13 3.78
N THR A 266 -19.17 -11.40 4.08
CA THR A 266 -18.14 -12.43 3.92
C THR A 266 -17.84 -12.66 2.44
N VAL A 267 -16.83 -13.45 2.14
CA VAL A 267 -16.44 -13.72 0.75
C VAL A 267 -16.46 -15.21 0.41
N GLY A 268 -16.63 -15.51 -0.86
CA GLY A 268 -16.59 -16.86 -1.41
C GLY A 268 -16.07 -16.91 -2.85
N ASN A 269 -16.08 -18.09 -3.42
CA ASN A 269 -15.76 -18.33 -4.83
C ASN A 269 -14.44 -17.68 -5.29
N PRO A 270 -13.29 -18.00 -4.65
CA PRO A 270 -12.00 -17.43 -5.02
C PRO A 270 -11.60 -17.87 -6.43
N ILE A 271 -11.19 -16.89 -7.24
CA ILE A 271 -10.58 -17.16 -8.55
C ILE A 271 -9.26 -16.41 -8.66
N GLU A 272 -8.30 -16.97 -9.38
CA GLU A 272 -7.12 -16.23 -9.81
C GLU A 272 -7.54 -15.25 -10.91
N PHE A 273 -7.53 -13.96 -10.59
CA PHE A 273 -7.95 -12.92 -11.51
C PHE A 273 -6.83 -12.52 -12.47
N ALA A 274 -5.60 -12.41 -11.95
CA ALA A 274 -4.44 -12.09 -12.75
C ALA A 274 -3.14 -12.67 -12.13
N ASP A 275 -2.23 -13.13 -12.98
CA ASP A 275 -0.84 -13.42 -12.64
C ASP A 275 0.03 -12.25 -13.06
N VAL A 276 0.47 -11.47 -12.11
CA VAL A 276 1.34 -10.30 -12.31
C VAL A 276 2.43 -10.28 -11.25
N ALA A 277 3.68 -10.10 -11.66
CA ALA A 277 4.81 -10.18 -10.74
C ALA A 277 4.88 -8.96 -9.82
N GLY A 278 5.14 -9.18 -8.53
CA GLY A 278 5.47 -8.13 -7.58
C GLY A 278 4.29 -7.20 -7.27
N ASN A 279 3.12 -7.76 -6.95
CA ASN A 279 1.96 -6.95 -6.60
C ASN A 279 2.08 -6.34 -5.21
N ASP A 280 1.70 -5.08 -5.08
CA ASP A 280 1.57 -4.35 -3.84
C ASP A 280 0.14 -3.80 -3.72
N GLY A 281 -0.06 -2.49 -3.63
CA GLY A 281 -1.39 -1.91 -3.55
C GLY A 281 -2.23 -2.05 -4.82
N LEU A 282 -3.56 -1.99 -4.65
CA LEU A 282 -4.56 -2.08 -5.72
C LEU A 282 -5.57 -0.95 -5.61
N LYS A 283 -6.13 -0.53 -6.76
CA LYS A 283 -7.40 0.22 -6.82
C LYS A 283 -8.17 -0.18 -8.07
N THR A 284 -9.48 0.06 -8.05
CA THR A 284 -10.36 -0.11 -9.21
C THR A 284 -10.85 1.26 -9.71
N ASP A 285 -11.01 1.40 -11.02
CA ASP A 285 -11.71 2.55 -11.61
C ASP A 285 -13.22 2.28 -11.71
N ALA A 286 -13.99 3.28 -12.12
CA ALA A 286 -15.44 3.18 -12.25
C ALA A 286 -15.91 2.15 -13.31
N ALA A 287 -15.05 1.76 -14.26
CA ALA A 287 -15.32 0.73 -15.25
C ALA A 287 -14.97 -0.68 -14.73
N GLY A 288 -14.39 -0.78 -13.53
CA GLY A 288 -13.96 -2.03 -12.90
C GLY A 288 -12.60 -2.53 -13.34
N ASN A 289 -11.81 -1.71 -14.05
CA ASN A 289 -10.42 -2.06 -14.32
C ASN A 289 -9.63 -2.03 -13.01
N VAL A 290 -8.75 -3.01 -12.83
CA VAL A 290 -7.88 -3.14 -11.66
C VAL A 290 -6.51 -2.56 -12.00
N TYR A 291 -6.09 -1.57 -11.22
CA TYR A 291 -4.76 -0.99 -11.25
C TYR A 291 -3.94 -1.62 -10.12
N SER A 292 -2.83 -2.23 -10.46
CA SER A 292 -1.93 -2.85 -9.48
C SER A 292 -0.53 -2.27 -9.58
N THR A 293 0.06 -1.95 -8.44
CA THR A 293 1.44 -1.50 -8.34
C THR A 293 2.40 -2.68 -8.37
N SER A 294 3.66 -2.43 -8.69
CA SER A 294 4.66 -3.49 -8.88
C SER A 294 5.41 -3.89 -7.60
N GLY A 295 5.20 -3.17 -6.49
CA GLY A 295 5.94 -3.39 -5.26
C GLY A 295 7.46 -3.37 -5.51
N ALA A 296 8.13 -4.45 -5.16
CA ALA A 296 9.56 -4.64 -5.39
C ALA A 296 10.00 -4.68 -6.87
N GLY A 297 9.09 -4.41 -7.78
CA GLY A 297 9.33 -4.48 -9.23
C GLY A 297 9.88 -3.19 -9.82
N PRO A 298 9.83 -3.07 -11.14
CA PRO A 298 10.52 -2.02 -11.89
C PRO A 298 9.76 -0.67 -11.95
N GLY A 299 8.95 -0.31 -10.95
CA GLY A 299 8.20 0.96 -10.92
C GLY A 299 7.11 1.01 -11.98
N GLU A 300 6.17 0.11 -11.89
CA GLU A 300 5.07 -0.03 -12.85
C GLU A 300 3.71 0.03 -12.15
N VAL A 301 2.72 0.57 -12.86
CA VAL A 301 1.30 0.36 -12.57
C VAL A 301 0.72 -0.43 -13.72
N ARG A 302 0.12 -1.58 -13.42
CA ARG A 302 -0.46 -2.48 -14.41
C ARG A 302 -1.97 -2.35 -14.39
N ILE A 303 -2.57 -2.33 -15.58
CA ILE A 303 -4.01 -2.12 -15.75
C ILE A 303 -4.59 -3.39 -16.35
N THR A 304 -5.54 -3.98 -15.64
CA THR A 304 -6.22 -5.23 -16.01
C THR A 304 -7.73 -4.99 -16.09
N ALA A 305 -8.34 -5.34 -17.20
CA ALA A 305 -9.79 -5.23 -17.40
C ALA A 305 -10.57 -6.17 -16.45
N PRO A 306 -11.88 -5.95 -16.23
CA PRO A 306 -12.71 -6.78 -15.35
C PRO A 306 -12.76 -8.27 -15.74
N ASP A 307 -12.49 -8.58 -17.01
CA ASP A 307 -12.42 -9.95 -17.54
C ASP A 307 -11.04 -10.61 -17.41
N GLY A 308 -10.07 -9.92 -16.79
CA GLY A 308 -8.70 -10.40 -16.58
C GLY A 308 -7.72 -10.08 -17.71
N ARG A 309 -8.17 -9.46 -18.82
CA ARG A 309 -7.27 -9.05 -19.90
C ARG A 309 -6.34 -7.92 -19.45
N ARG A 310 -5.09 -8.04 -19.78
CA ARG A 310 -4.10 -6.98 -19.55
C ARG A 310 -4.28 -5.86 -20.58
N LEU A 311 -4.67 -4.68 -20.12
CA LEU A 311 -4.84 -3.51 -20.99
C LEU A 311 -3.51 -2.82 -21.28
N GLY A 312 -2.70 -2.63 -20.26
CA GLY A 312 -1.42 -1.94 -20.42
C GLY A 312 -0.62 -1.80 -19.14
N VAL A 313 0.50 -1.10 -19.26
CA VAL A 313 1.43 -0.83 -18.16
C VAL A 313 1.86 0.63 -18.22
N LEU A 314 1.75 1.34 -17.11
CA LEU A 314 2.36 2.65 -16.91
C LEU A 314 3.73 2.41 -16.29
N GLN A 315 4.78 2.72 -17.01
CA GLN A 315 6.16 2.62 -16.55
C GLN A 315 6.60 3.98 -16.05
N LEU A 316 6.82 4.11 -14.74
CA LEU A 316 7.29 5.36 -14.15
C LEU A 316 8.75 5.64 -14.54
N PRO A 317 9.16 6.92 -14.55
CA PRO A 317 10.52 7.29 -14.85
C PRO A 317 11.51 6.57 -13.94
N GLN A 318 12.60 6.07 -14.53
CA GLN A 318 13.74 5.48 -13.83
C GLN A 318 14.99 6.22 -14.27
N ARG A 319 15.85 6.64 -13.35
CA ARG A 319 17.07 7.37 -13.71
C ARG A 319 18.23 6.46 -14.05
N GLY A 320 18.17 5.19 -13.65
CA GLY A 320 19.18 4.17 -13.97
C GLY A 320 20.57 4.44 -13.43
N GLY A 321 21.39 3.41 -13.27
CA GLY A 321 22.80 3.52 -12.90
C GLY A 321 23.07 3.77 -11.41
N GLU A 322 22.30 4.61 -10.75
CA GLU A 322 22.40 4.86 -9.31
C GLU A 322 21.23 4.21 -8.59
N PRO A 323 21.47 3.28 -7.66
CA PRO A 323 20.42 2.61 -6.91
C PRO A 323 19.43 3.54 -6.19
N ARG A 324 19.83 4.77 -5.87
CA ARG A 324 19.03 5.83 -5.25
C ARG A 324 17.95 6.43 -6.14
N GLN A 325 17.95 6.09 -7.42
CA GLN A 325 17.07 6.69 -8.41
C GLN A 325 16.02 5.70 -8.91
N GLN A 326 15.96 4.55 -8.27
CA GLN A 326 15.00 3.52 -8.59
C GLN A 326 13.68 3.84 -7.91
N VAL A 327 12.62 3.69 -8.67
CA VAL A 327 11.26 3.86 -8.19
C VAL A 327 10.59 2.50 -8.18
N CYS A 328 10.10 2.05 -7.03
CA CYS A 328 9.13 0.98 -6.96
C CYS A 328 7.75 1.60 -6.66
N THR A 329 6.68 1.09 -7.21
CA THR A 329 5.33 1.58 -6.93
C THR A 329 4.70 0.76 -5.83
N THR A 330 4.11 1.41 -4.84
CA THR A 330 3.60 0.77 -3.62
C THR A 330 2.08 0.79 -3.55
N ASN A 331 1.45 1.98 -3.64
CA ASN A 331 0.01 2.11 -3.61
C ASN A 331 -0.45 3.21 -4.58
N LEU A 332 -1.76 3.43 -4.68
CA LEU A 332 -2.32 4.41 -5.61
C LEU A 332 -3.70 4.92 -5.15
N ALA A 333 -4.11 6.09 -5.68
CA ALA A 333 -5.43 6.66 -5.49
C ALA A 333 -5.88 7.40 -6.74
N PHE A 334 -7.18 7.41 -7.02
CA PHE A 334 -7.77 8.33 -7.96
C PHE A 334 -8.15 9.62 -7.25
N GLY A 335 -7.92 10.77 -7.87
CA GLY A 335 -8.22 12.07 -7.27
C GLY A 335 -8.43 13.17 -8.29
N ASP A 336 -8.32 14.41 -7.81
CA ASP A 336 -8.84 15.63 -8.40
C ASP A 336 -10.39 15.67 -8.44
N ALA A 337 -10.96 16.80 -8.87
CA ALA A 337 -12.40 17.02 -8.83
C ALA A 337 -13.22 16.03 -9.65
N ASP A 338 -12.62 15.48 -10.72
CA ASP A 338 -13.24 14.54 -11.64
C ASP A 338 -12.78 13.09 -11.42
N LEU A 339 -11.90 12.85 -10.42
CA LEU A 339 -11.31 11.55 -10.09
C LEU A 339 -10.55 10.89 -11.25
N LYS A 340 -10.00 11.71 -12.18
CA LYS A 340 -9.26 11.20 -13.35
C LYS A 340 -7.74 11.29 -13.21
N THR A 341 -7.24 11.86 -12.15
CA THR A 341 -5.80 11.86 -11.86
C THR A 341 -5.44 10.63 -11.03
N LEU A 342 -4.48 9.86 -11.52
CA LEU A 342 -3.93 8.72 -10.79
C LEU A 342 -2.72 9.19 -9.99
N TYR A 343 -2.85 9.19 -8.68
CA TYR A 343 -1.73 9.40 -7.74
C TYR A 343 -1.09 8.07 -7.39
N VAL A 344 0.22 8.02 -7.42
CA VAL A 344 0.98 6.78 -7.15
C VAL A 344 2.01 7.07 -6.06
N THR A 345 1.96 6.29 -4.99
CA THR A 345 3.02 6.27 -3.98
C THR A 345 4.13 5.32 -4.41
N ALA A 346 5.34 5.58 -3.95
CA ALA A 346 6.49 4.82 -4.35
C ALA A 346 7.51 4.71 -3.22
N CYS A 347 8.31 3.67 -3.25
CA CYS A 347 9.57 3.68 -2.55
C CYS A 347 10.56 4.41 -3.45
N MET A 348 10.86 5.62 -3.12
CA MET A 348 11.93 6.34 -3.80
C MET A 348 13.20 6.21 -2.97
N ASP A 349 14.24 5.89 -3.65
CA ASP A 349 15.55 6.14 -3.11
C ASP A 349 15.86 7.63 -3.19
N VAL A 350 16.06 8.16 -2.07
CA VAL A 350 16.46 9.53 -1.85
C VAL A 350 17.95 9.70 -2.12
#